data_818445be96a8415d41ee4d6ed7c79e54
#
_entry.id   818445be96a8415d41ee4d6ed7c79e54
#
_cell.length_a   1.000
_cell.length_b   1.000
_cell.length_c   1.000
_cell.angle_alpha   90.00
_cell.angle_beta   90.00
_cell.angle_gamma   90.00
#
_symmetry.space_group_name_H-M   'P 1'
#
loop_
_entity.id
_entity.type
_entity.pdbx_description
1 polymer ?
#
loop_
_entity_poly.entity_id
_entity_poly.type
_entity_poly.pdbx_seq_one_letter_code
_entity_poly.pdbx_strand_id
1 'polypeptide(L)'
;MKRLKRLCGRCLYGIARHLPESYAPINLGQRKLRAFCAKLILDKCGEGINVEKGAIFVSSVELGNHSGIGINARISGKCMIGDNVMMGPECMVYTINHAISRTDIPMNMQGNEAERPIVIEDDVWIGARVTILPGCHIHKGSVIAAGAVVTQDVSPFSIVGGVPARVLKKRK
;
A
#
# COMPACT_ATOMS: atom_id res chain seq x y z
N MET A 1 16.49 8.55 -19.38
CA MET A 1 16.36 9.37 -18.15
C MET A 1 15.49 8.74 -17.05
N LYS A 2 14.27 8.25 -17.31
CA LYS A 2 13.37 7.65 -16.28
C LYS A 2 13.98 6.43 -15.55
N ARG A 3 14.66 5.54 -16.27
CA ARG A 3 15.34 4.37 -15.68
C ARG A 3 16.45 4.74 -14.68
N LEU A 4 17.28 5.72 -15.03
CA LEU A 4 18.38 6.17 -14.18
C LEU A 4 17.86 6.83 -12.90
N LYS A 5 16.83 7.70 -13.01
CA LYS A 5 16.17 8.31 -11.84
C LYS A 5 15.65 7.23 -10.86
N ARG A 6 14.98 6.20 -11.38
CA ARG A 6 14.48 5.09 -10.54
C ARG A 6 15.61 4.30 -9.87
N LEU A 7 16.70 4.04 -10.59
CA LEU A 7 17.86 3.34 -10.01
C LEU A 7 18.45 4.14 -8.86
N CYS A 8 18.73 5.42 -9.06
CA CYS A 8 19.20 6.31 -8.01
C CYS A 8 18.24 6.36 -6.82
N GLY A 9 16.92 6.50 -7.10
CA GLY A 9 15.89 6.50 -6.08
C GLY A 9 15.90 5.21 -5.24
N ARG A 10 16.03 4.05 -5.87
CA ARG A 10 16.10 2.75 -5.18
C ARG A 10 17.35 2.59 -4.35
N CYS A 11 18.52 2.99 -4.86
CA CYS A 11 19.78 2.96 -4.10
C CYS A 11 19.69 3.83 -2.84
N LEU A 12 19.23 5.07 -2.98
CA LEU A 12 19.02 5.97 -1.86
C LEU A 12 17.97 5.45 -0.87
N TYR A 13 16.87 4.90 -1.39
CA TYR A 13 15.81 4.34 -0.57
C TYR A 13 16.28 3.11 0.21
N GLY A 14 17.19 2.32 -0.34
CA GLY A 14 17.83 1.20 0.36
C GLY A 14 18.41 1.59 1.72
N ILE A 15 18.95 2.81 1.83
CA ILE A 15 19.46 3.39 3.08
C ILE A 15 18.33 4.09 3.85
N ALA A 16 17.58 4.98 3.18
CA ALA A 16 16.58 5.84 3.80
C ALA A 16 15.47 5.07 4.52
N ARG A 17 15.11 3.86 4.04
CA ARG A 17 14.08 3.00 4.66
C ARG A 17 14.46 2.47 6.05
N HIS A 18 15.74 2.48 6.41
CA HIS A 18 16.25 2.03 7.71
C HIS A 18 16.40 3.17 8.72
N LEU A 19 16.28 4.42 8.28
CA LEU A 19 16.28 5.58 9.17
C LEU A 19 15.06 5.55 10.11
N PRO A 20 15.12 6.26 11.25
CA PRO A 20 14.02 6.31 12.22
C PRO A 20 12.67 6.66 11.59
N GLU A 21 11.60 6.34 12.29
CA GLU A 21 10.22 6.68 11.92
C GLU A 21 10.01 8.19 11.82
N SER A 22 8.98 8.63 11.08
CA SER A 22 8.75 10.06 10.85
C SER A 22 8.41 10.84 12.12
N TYR A 23 7.94 10.16 13.16
CA TYR A 23 7.61 10.73 14.47
C TYR A 23 8.62 10.38 15.58
N ALA A 24 9.78 9.82 15.21
CA ALA A 24 10.84 9.59 16.18
C ALA A 24 11.34 10.92 16.79
N PRO A 25 11.78 10.92 18.07
CA PRO A 25 12.30 12.12 18.73
C PRO A 25 13.48 12.75 17.97
N ILE A 26 14.27 11.92 17.30
CA ILE A 26 15.41 12.37 16.50
C ILE A 26 14.96 12.62 15.06
N ASN A 27 14.95 13.88 14.66
CA ASN A 27 14.60 14.27 13.29
C ASN A 27 15.88 14.53 12.47
N LEU A 28 16.22 13.55 11.62
CA LEU A 28 17.35 13.63 10.67
C LEU A 28 16.89 14.03 9.25
N GLY A 29 15.65 14.53 9.10
CA GLY A 29 15.06 14.78 7.79
C GLY A 29 14.61 13.50 7.08
N GLN A 30 14.54 12.38 7.79
CA GLN A 30 14.24 11.03 7.27
C GLN A 30 12.92 10.95 6.51
N ARG A 31 11.87 11.65 6.97
CA ARG A 31 10.59 11.75 6.27
C ARG A 31 10.75 12.38 4.89
N LYS A 32 11.45 13.52 4.81
CA LYS A 32 11.69 14.25 3.55
C LYS A 32 12.54 13.41 2.59
N LEU A 33 13.56 12.72 3.11
CA LEU A 33 14.42 11.87 2.30
C LEU A 33 13.65 10.67 1.72
N ARG A 34 12.84 9.98 2.52
CA ARG A 34 12.01 8.87 2.00
C ARG A 34 10.98 9.35 0.98
N ALA A 35 10.33 10.48 1.22
CA ALA A 35 9.40 11.09 0.26
C ALA A 35 10.10 11.46 -1.06
N PHE A 36 11.29 12.05 -0.99
CA PHE A 36 12.10 12.33 -2.17
C PHE A 36 12.45 11.06 -2.95
N CYS A 37 12.91 10.01 -2.28
CA CYS A 37 13.18 8.73 -2.91
C CYS A 37 11.93 8.14 -3.59
N ALA A 38 10.77 8.20 -2.92
CA ALA A 38 9.51 7.73 -3.49
C ALA A 38 9.15 8.48 -4.78
N LYS A 39 9.32 9.81 -4.83
CA LYS A 39 9.11 10.62 -6.04
C LYS A 39 10.04 10.23 -7.21
N LEU A 40 11.21 9.68 -6.92
CA LEU A 40 12.11 9.16 -7.96
C LEU A 40 11.71 7.76 -8.45
N ILE A 41 11.10 6.95 -7.59
CA ILE A 41 10.78 5.53 -7.84
C ILE A 41 9.41 5.37 -8.50
N LEU A 42 8.38 6.02 -7.98
CA LEU A 42 6.99 5.82 -8.35
C LEU A 42 6.67 6.40 -9.73
N ASP A 43 5.70 5.79 -10.41
CA ASP A 43 5.21 6.28 -11.70
C ASP A 43 4.43 7.59 -11.55
N LYS A 44 3.59 7.67 -10.52
CA LYS A 44 2.89 8.88 -10.10
C LYS A 44 3.04 9.06 -8.60
N CYS A 45 3.32 10.28 -8.19
CA CYS A 45 3.55 10.64 -6.81
C CYS A 45 3.11 12.08 -6.55
N GLY A 46 2.17 12.25 -5.65
CA GLY A 46 1.64 13.55 -5.23
C GLY A 46 2.56 14.33 -4.29
N GLU A 47 2.04 15.43 -3.79
CA GLU A 47 2.72 16.30 -2.84
C GLU A 47 2.34 15.94 -1.38
N GLY A 48 3.18 16.34 -0.43
CA GLY A 48 2.92 16.14 1.00
C GLY A 48 2.91 14.69 1.46
N ILE A 49 3.39 13.76 0.65
CA ILE A 49 3.39 12.32 0.95
C ILE A 49 4.25 11.97 2.16
N ASN A 50 3.90 10.86 2.81
CA ASN A 50 4.72 10.25 3.86
C ASN A 50 4.98 8.77 3.56
N VAL A 51 6.24 8.39 3.40
CA VAL A 51 6.66 6.99 3.32
C VAL A 51 7.42 6.64 4.58
N GLU A 52 6.89 5.68 5.33
CA GLU A 52 7.43 5.33 6.63
C GLU A 52 8.59 4.32 6.55
N LYS A 53 9.27 4.16 7.70
CA LYS A 53 10.36 3.21 7.90
C LYS A 53 9.96 1.81 7.45
N GLY A 54 10.87 1.13 6.76
CA GLY A 54 10.69 -0.27 6.38
C GLY A 54 9.69 -0.52 5.25
N ALA A 55 8.94 0.48 4.76
CA ALA A 55 7.98 0.28 3.69
C ALA A 55 8.62 -0.32 2.43
N ILE A 56 7.92 -1.22 1.76
CA ILE A 56 8.35 -1.88 0.52
C ILE A 56 7.26 -1.67 -0.53
N PHE A 57 7.64 -1.12 -1.67
CA PHE A 57 6.72 -0.86 -2.76
C PHE A 57 7.43 -0.95 -4.13
N VAL A 58 6.63 -1.16 -5.16
CA VAL A 58 7.10 -1.21 -6.56
C VAL A 58 6.80 0.10 -7.28
N SER A 59 7.44 0.32 -8.42
CA SER A 59 7.30 1.58 -9.17
C SER A 59 5.91 1.79 -9.79
N SER A 60 5.12 0.74 -9.95
CA SER A 60 3.75 0.79 -10.47
C SER A 60 2.71 1.25 -9.43
N VAL A 61 3.12 1.52 -8.19
CA VAL A 61 2.27 2.17 -7.20
C VAL A 61 2.11 3.65 -7.58
N GLU A 62 0.87 4.13 -7.54
CA GLU A 62 0.51 5.55 -7.66
C GLU A 62 0.11 6.04 -6.28
N LEU A 63 0.63 7.17 -5.83
CA LEU A 63 0.39 7.72 -4.51
C LEU A 63 -0.08 9.17 -4.63
N GLY A 64 -1.29 9.46 -4.19
CA GLY A 64 -1.92 10.77 -4.22
C GLY A 64 -1.35 11.76 -3.20
N ASN A 65 -1.89 12.97 -3.21
CA ASN A 65 -1.47 14.06 -2.34
C ASN A 65 -1.78 13.74 -0.87
N HIS A 66 -0.89 14.15 0.03
CA HIS A 66 -1.05 13.99 1.48
C HIS A 66 -1.29 12.56 1.96
N SER A 67 -0.95 11.58 1.12
CA SER A 67 -1.15 10.16 1.39
C SER A 67 0.12 9.51 1.95
N GLY A 68 -0.07 8.42 2.70
CA GLY A 68 1.02 7.73 3.37
C GLY A 68 1.09 6.24 3.11
N ILE A 69 2.32 5.69 3.11
CA ILE A 69 2.61 4.26 3.19
C ILE A 69 3.15 3.98 4.59
N GLY A 70 2.47 3.12 5.34
CA GLY A 70 2.74 2.86 6.75
C GLY A 70 4.09 2.15 7.02
N ILE A 71 4.47 2.12 8.29
CA ILE A 71 5.68 1.43 8.75
C ILE A 71 5.60 -0.05 8.36
N ASN A 72 6.69 -0.57 7.77
CA ASN A 72 6.80 -1.95 7.32
C ASN A 72 5.67 -2.41 6.38
N ALA A 73 4.88 -1.49 5.82
CA ALA A 73 3.86 -1.86 4.84
C ALA A 73 4.50 -2.41 3.57
N ARG A 74 3.84 -3.37 2.93
CA ARG A 74 4.27 -3.96 1.66
C ARG A 74 3.18 -3.84 0.61
N ILE A 75 3.52 -3.26 -0.55
CA ILE A 75 2.64 -3.15 -1.71
C ILE A 75 3.31 -3.87 -2.89
N SER A 76 2.76 -5.02 -3.28
CA SER A 76 3.41 -5.98 -4.20
C SER A 76 2.80 -5.95 -5.58
N GLY A 77 2.61 -4.79 -6.20
CA GLY A 77 2.12 -4.69 -7.56
C GLY A 77 1.40 -3.38 -7.82
N LYS A 78 0.58 -3.33 -8.87
CA LYS A 78 -0.09 -2.10 -9.27
C LYS A 78 -1.19 -1.74 -8.27
N CYS A 79 -0.99 -0.64 -7.55
CA CYS A 79 -1.94 -0.10 -6.59
C CYS A 79 -2.08 1.41 -6.81
N MET A 80 -3.32 1.87 -6.98
CA MET A 80 -3.64 3.29 -7.11
C MET A 80 -4.17 3.76 -5.75
N ILE A 81 -3.44 4.66 -5.11
CA ILE A 81 -3.78 5.27 -3.81
C ILE A 81 -4.12 6.74 -4.07
N GLY A 82 -5.33 7.13 -3.73
CA GLY A 82 -5.85 8.48 -3.88
C GLY A 82 -5.25 9.49 -2.89
N ASP A 83 -5.90 10.63 -2.74
CA ASP A 83 -5.49 11.72 -1.87
C ASP A 83 -5.93 11.49 -0.41
N ASN A 84 -5.16 12.00 0.54
CA ASN A 84 -5.47 11.96 1.98
C ASN A 84 -5.67 10.54 2.56
N VAL A 85 -4.99 9.55 2.02
CA VAL A 85 -5.04 8.17 2.51
C VAL A 85 -4.07 7.98 3.69
N MET A 86 -4.59 7.50 4.81
CA MET A 86 -3.80 7.11 5.98
C MET A 86 -3.65 5.59 6.02
N MET A 87 -2.41 5.09 6.00
CA MET A 87 -2.10 3.67 6.11
C MET A 87 -1.34 3.40 7.40
N GLY A 88 -1.89 2.52 8.22
CA GLY A 88 -1.27 2.03 9.44
C GLY A 88 -0.05 1.13 9.18
N PRO A 89 0.66 0.75 10.24
CA PRO A 89 1.83 -0.13 10.13
C PRO A 89 1.47 -1.54 9.69
N GLU A 90 2.45 -2.22 9.08
CA GLU A 90 2.42 -3.65 8.73
C GLU A 90 1.28 -4.04 7.78
N CYS A 91 0.78 -3.10 6.98
CA CYS A 91 -0.24 -3.40 5.97
C CYS A 91 0.35 -4.18 4.79
N MET A 92 -0.41 -5.14 4.28
CA MET A 92 -0.06 -5.98 3.15
C MET A 92 -1.05 -5.77 2.00
N VAL A 93 -0.56 -5.40 0.82
CA VAL A 93 -1.37 -5.19 -0.38
C VAL A 93 -0.85 -6.12 -1.47
N TYR A 94 -1.66 -7.11 -1.85
CA TYR A 94 -1.32 -8.12 -2.84
C TYR A 94 -2.18 -7.96 -4.08
N THR A 95 -1.55 -7.92 -5.26
CA THR A 95 -2.24 -7.77 -6.55
C THR A 95 -2.26 -9.07 -7.36
N ILE A 96 -1.57 -10.11 -6.90
CA ILE A 96 -1.41 -11.39 -7.59
C ILE A 96 -1.55 -12.53 -6.59
N ASN A 97 -2.25 -13.60 -6.98
CA ASN A 97 -2.28 -14.88 -6.29
C ASN A 97 -1.53 -15.94 -7.11
N HIS A 98 -1.15 -17.04 -6.48
CA HIS A 98 -0.77 -18.25 -7.19
C HIS A 98 -1.98 -18.90 -7.85
N ALA A 99 -1.79 -19.50 -9.02
CA ALA A 99 -2.81 -20.34 -9.66
C ALA A 99 -2.94 -21.65 -8.87
N ILE A 100 -4.20 -22.02 -8.55
CA ILE A 100 -4.52 -23.19 -7.71
C ILE A 100 -5.61 -24.09 -8.29
N SER A 101 -6.07 -23.80 -9.52
CA SER A 101 -7.25 -24.47 -10.10
C SER A 101 -7.02 -25.92 -10.51
N ARG A 102 -5.78 -26.30 -10.81
CA ARG A 102 -5.42 -27.67 -11.20
C ARG A 102 -5.08 -28.49 -9.97
N THR A 103 -5.61 -29.73 -9.94
CA THR A 103 -5.36 -30.71 -8.86
C THR A 103 -4.42 -31.84 -9.26
N ASP A 104 -4.06 -31.91 -10.54
CA ASP A 104 -3.18 -32.92 -11.13
C ASP A 104 -1.69 -32.56 -11.07
N ILE A 105 -1.35 -31.30 -10.78
CA ILE A 105 0.02 -30.84 -10.57
C ILE A 105 0.14 -29.99 -9.29
N PRO A 106 1.31 -29.93 -8.64
CA PRO A 106 1.55 -29.08 -7.48
C PRO A 106 1.32 -27.59 -7.77
N MET A 107 0.80 -26.83 -6.78
CA MET A 107 0.50 -25.40 -6.93
C MET A 107 1.69 -24.56 -7.35
N ASN A 108 2.89 -24.86 -6.87
CA ASN A 108 4.13 -24.14 -7.25
C ASN A 108 4.54 -24.34 -8.72
N MET A 109 3.93 -25.30 -9.44
CA MET A 109 4.14 -25.54 -10.87
C MET A 109 3.05 -24.89 -11.74
N GLN A 110 2.00 -24.32 -11.14
CA GLN A 110 0.88 -23.72 -11.87
C GLN A 110 1.13 -22.24 -12.23
N GLY A 111 2.16 -21.61 -11.65
CA GLY A 111 2.46 -20.21 -11.87
C GLY A 111 1.54 -19.27 -11.06
N ASN A 112 1.28 -18.10 -11.64
CA ASN A 112 0.46 -17.07 -11.01
C ASN A 112 -0.80 -16.80 -11.82
N GLU A 113 -1.84 -16.33 -11.15
CA GLU A 113 -3.00 -15.71 -11.79
C GLU A 113 -2.61 -14.37 -12.44
N ALA A 114 -3.50 -13.84 -13.28
CA ALA A 114 -3.35 -12.50 -13.83
C ALA A 114 -3.36 -11.45 -12.70
N GLU A 115 -2.51 -10.44 -12.82
CA GLU A 115 -2.50 -9.33 -11.87
C GLU A 115 -3.85 -8.62 -11.85
N ARG A 116 -4.42 -8.44 -10.66
CA ARG A 116 -5.63 -7.66 -10.41
C ARG A 116 -5.26 -6.43 -9.58
N PRO A 117 -5.13 -5.24 -10.22
CA PRO A 117 -4.77 -4.00 -9.54
C PRO A 117 -5.74 -3.67 -8.40
N ILE A 118 -5.21 -2.98 -7.38
CA ILE A 118 -6.00 -2.49 -6.25
C ILE A 118 -6.20 -0.99 -6.39
N VAL A 119 -7.41 -0.53 -6.05
CA VAL A 119 -7.77 0.88 -6.01
C VAL A 119 -8.13 1.26 -4.58
N ILE A 120 -7.50 2.30 -4.05
CA ILE A 120 -7.82 2.91 -2.77
C ILE A 120 -8.11 4.38 -3.08
N GLU A 121 -9.37 4.78 -2.95
CA GLU A 121 -9.81 6.14 -3.25
C GLU A 121 -9.41 7.12 -2.14
N ASP A 122 -9.86 8.37 -2.26
CA ASP A 122 -9.50 9.45 -1.36
C ASP A 122 -10.12 9.29 0.05
N ASP A 123 -9.47 9.91 1.04
CA ASP A 123 -9.95 9.96 2.43
C ASP A 123 -10.20 8.57 3.05
N VAL A 124 -9.37 7.59 2.71
CA VAL A 124 -9.44 6.24 3.28
C VAL A 124 -8.48 6.09 4.45
N TRP A 125 -8.97 5.51 5.55
CA TRP A 125 -8.12 5.12 6.68
C TRP A 125 -7.98 3.59 6.75
N ILE A 126 -6.76 3.11 6.60
CA ILE A 126 -6.38 1.70 6.72
C ILE A 126 -5.69 1.51 8.07
N GLY A 127 -6.29 0.73 8.94
CA GLY A 127 -5.74 0.37 10.26
C GLY A 127 -4.47 -0.48 10.14
N ALA A 128 -3.82 -0.72 11.28
CA ALA A 128 -2.61 -1.56 11.34
C ALA A 128 -2.88 -3.01 10.93
N ARG A 129 -1.89 -3.67 10.29
CA ARG A 129 -1.93 -5.11 9.92
C ARG A 129 -3.10 -5.50 9.04
N VAL A 130 -3.60 -4.57 8.24
CA VAL A 130 -4.64 -4.87 7.25
C VAL A 130 -4.02 -5.59 6.06
N THR A 131 -4.69 -6.63 5.58
CA THR A 131 -4.36 -7.30 4.32
C THR A 131 -5.43 -6.99 3.28
N ILE A 132 -5.03 -6.52 2.10
CA ILE A 132 -5.92 -6.27 0.96
C ILE A 132 -5.57 -7.24 -0.16
N LEU A 133 -6.56 -8.03 -0.60
CA LEU A 133 -6.38 -9.06 -1.61
C LEU A 133 -6.58 -8.51 -3.04
N PRO A 134 -6.11 -9.25 -4.06
CA PRO A 134 -6.09 -8.79 -5.45
C PRO A 134 -7.44 -8.35 -5.98
N GLY A 135 -7.48 -7.19 -6.64
CA GLY A 135 -8.64 -6.65 -7.32
C GLY A 135 -9.64 -5.90 -6.46
N CYS A 136 -9.39 -5.76 -5.14
CA CYS A 136 -10.29 -5.01 -4.27
C CYS A 136 -10.28 -3.52 -4.58
N HIS A 137 -11.46 -2.89 -4.53
CA HIS A 137 -11.68 -1.46 -4.64
C HIS A 137 -12.18 -0.91 -3.30
N ILE A 138 -11.38 -0.04 -2.69
CA ILE A 138 -11.72 0.62 -1.42
C ILE A 138 -12.21 2.02 -1.76
N HIS A 139 -13.52 2.22 -1.68
CA HIS A 139 -14.13 3.49 -2.04
C HIS A 139 -13.91 4.57 -0.98
N LYS A 140 -14.04 5.82 -1.42
CA LYS A 140 -13.74 7.04 -0.66
C LYS A 140 -14.39 7.07 0.72
N GLY A 141 -13.68 7.71 1.64
CA GLY A 141 -14.17 7.95 2.99
C GLY A 141 -14.32 6.69 3.85
N SER A 142 -13.81 5.54 3.41
CA SER A 142 -13.95 4.27 4.13
C SER A 142 -12.87 4.09 5.19
N VAL A 143 -13.17 3.28 6.20
CA VAL A 143 -12.26 2.90 7.28
C VAL A 143 -12.13 1.38 7.31
N ILE A 144 -10.90 0.89 7.24
CA ILE A 144 -10.58 -0.53 7.38
C ILE A 144 -10.00 -0.74 8.78
N ALA A 145 -10.70 -1.48 9.62
CA ALA A 145 -10.26 -1.74 10.99
C ALA A 145 -8.96 -2.55 11.02
N ALA A 146 -8.16 -2.34 12.06
CA ALA A 146 -6.89 -3.05 12.23
C ALA A 146 -7.06 -4.58 12.20
N GLY A 147 -6.12 -5.29 11.58
CA GLY A 147 -6.12 -6.74 11.42
C GLY A 147 -7.14 -7.30 10.44
N ALA A 148 -7.87 -6.47 9.72
CA ALA A 148 -8.86 -6.93 8.74
C ALA A 148 -8.20 -7.55 7.49
N VAL A 149 -8.87 -8.55 6.90
CA VAL A 149 -8.53 -9.11 5.58
C VAL A 149 -9.62 -8.73 4.59
N VAL A 150 -9.33 -7.78 3.71
CA VAL A 150 -10.25 -7.29 2.69
C VAL A 150 -10.20 -8.22 1.49
N THR A 151 -11.32 -8.86 1.19
CA THR A 151 -11.47 -9.86 0.12
C THR A 151 -12.44 -9.41 -0.97
N GLN A 152 -13.11 -8.29 -0.79
CA GLN A 152 -14.13 -7.74 -1.67
C GLN A 152 -14.09 -6.21 -1.62
N ASP A 153 -14.77 -5.56 -2.55
CA ASP A 153 -14.89 -4.11 -2.60
C ASP A 153 -15.54 -3.55 -1.32
N VAL A 154 -15.06 -2.40 -0.90
CA VAL A 154 -15.57 -1.67 0.28
C VAL A 154 -16.36 -0.46 -0.19
N SER A 155 -17.66 -0.45 0.06
CA SER A 155 -18.56 0.65 -0.34
C SER A 155 -18.15 1.99 0.30
N PRO A 156 -18.44 3.13 -0.33
CA PRO A 156 -18.09 4.45 0.21
C PRO A 156 -18.59 4.67 1.63
N PHE A 157 -17.79 5.39 2.43
CA PHE A 157 -18.10 5.77 3.81
C PHE A 157 -18.47 4.58 4.72
N SER A 158 -17.91 3.41 4.46
CA SER A 158 -18.10 2.21 5.28
C SER A 158 -16.96 2.02 6.26
N ILE A 159 -17.28 1.52 7.44
CA ILE A 159 -16.32 0.99 8.39
C ILE A 159 -16.41 -0.53 8.32
N VAL A 160 -15.32 -1.18 7.90
CA VAL A 160 -15.25 -2.62 7.75
C VAL A 160 -14.18 -3.23 8.65
N GLY A 161 -14.35 -4.50 9.04
CA GLY A 161 -13.38 -5.19 9.88
C GLY A 161 -13.60 -6.70 9.89
N GLY A 162 -12.64 -7.43 10.44
CA GLY A 162 -12.68 -8.88 10.58
C GLY A 162 -11.96 -9.65 9.46
N VAL A 163 -12.00 -10.99 9.56
CA VAL A 163 -11.37 -11.94 8.61
C VAL A 163 -12.42 -12.99 8.23
N PRO A 164 -12.99 -12.92 7.02
CA PRO A 164 -12.89 -11.84 6.05
C PRO A 164 -13.58 -10.55 6.51
N ALA A 165 -13.15 -9.39 6.00
CA ALA A 165 -13.73 -8.10 6.38
C ALA A 165 -15.22 -8.01 6.01
N ARG A 166 -16.03 -7.48 6.92
CA ARG A 166 -17.46 -7.22 6.74
C ARG A 166 -17.79 -5.80 7.19
N VAL A 167 -18.86 -5.26 6.65
CA VAL A 167 -19.36 -3.94 7.05
C VAL A 167 -19.80 -4.00 8.51
N LEU A 168 -19.20 -3.17 9.35
CA LEU A 168 -19.56 -3.01 10.76
C LEU A 168 -20.59 -1.91 10.92
N LYS A 169 -20.38 -0.79 10.24
CA LYS A 169 -21.29 0.36 10.23
C LYS A 169 -20.93 1.33 9.10
N LYS A 170 -21.79 2.32 8.89
CA LYS A 170 -21.49 3.48 8.04
C LYS A 170 -20.80 4.58 8.85
N ARG A 171 -19.86 5.28 8.21
CA ARG A 171 -19.29 6.53 8.72
C ARG A 171 -20.38 7.62 8.62
N LYS A 172 -20.61 8.33 9.70
CA LYS A 172 -21.57 9.44 9.76
C LYS A 172 -20.87 10.75 9.46
#